data_68e17e098e26815f22c15cb595b497d3
#
_entry.id   68e17e098e26815f22c15cb595b497d3
#
_cell.length_a   1.000
_cell.length_b   1.000
_cell.length_c   1.000
_cell.angle_alpha   90.00
_cell.angle_beta   90.00
_cell.angle_gamma   90.00
#
_symmetry.space_group_name_H-M   'P 1'
#
loop_
_entity.id
_entity.type
_entity.pdbx_description
1 polymer ?
#
loop_
_entity_poly.entity_id
_entity_poly.type
_entity_poly.pdbx_seq_one_letter_code
_entity_poly.pdbx_strand_id
1 'polypeptide(L)'
;AYRAQERLHLVADLRRIQWSGVMQGFRMQFTAADTPQNGGFAGQRLDTELLQKWEDQTVLAFGAAYDVNHALQVRAGFNTGSNPVPDALLNALFPAIVERHFTLGAGYQLTQRTSLQLSYVRGSEAQFTNPGDGVGVPPVTSTHGQNNLQVMYTFGW
;
A
#
# COMPACT_ATOMS: atom_id res chain seq x y z
N ALA A 1 -17.88 -11.53 8.68
CA ALA A 1 -17.41 -12.89 8.40
C ALA A 1 -18.59 -13.86 8.47
N TYR A 2 -18.63 -14.80 7.57
CA TYR A 2 -19.67 -15.83 7.49
C TYR A 2 -19.03 -17.22 7.44
N ARG A 3 -19.51 -18.15 8.27
CA ARG A 3 -19.08 -19.55 8.25
C ARG A 3 -20.00 -20.32 7.30
N ALA A 4 -19.56 -20.53 6.07
CA ALA A 4 -20.35 -21.20 5.04
C ALA A 4 -20.48 -22.70 5.29
N GLN A 5 -19.45 -23.32 5.87
CA GLN A 5 -19.38 -24.71 6.31
C GLN A 5 -18.48 -24.79 7.55
N GLU A 6 -18.43 -25.95 8.21
CA GLU A 6 -17.59 -26.13 9.41
C GLU A 6 -16.12 -25.74 9.20
N ARG A 7 -15.61 -25.93 7.96
CA ARG A 7 -14.21 -25.70 7.57
C ARG A 7 -13.99 -24.50 6.66
N LEU A 8 -15.07 -23.84 6.18
CA LEU A 8 -14.96 -22.72 5.24
C LEU A 8 -15.47 -21.43 5.88
N HIS A 9 -14.57 -20.48 5.98
CA HIS A 9 -14.83 -19.12 6.47
C HIS A 9 -14.74 -18.15 5.30
N LEU A 10 -15.75 -17.30 5.12
CA LEU A 10 -15.79 -16.26 4.11
C LEU A 10 -15.85 -14.91 4.80
N VAL A 11 -15.16 -13.94 4.23
CA VAL A 11 -15.17 -12.56 4.70
C VAL A 11 -15.36 -11.59 3.54
N ALA A 12 -16.09 -10.53 3.79
CA ALA A 12 -16.18 -9.38 2.89
C ALA A 12 -16.05 -8.13 3.73
N ASP A 13 -15.39 -7.13 3.18
CA ASP A 13 -15.17 -5.82 3.82
C ASP A 13 -15.38 -4.72 2.77
N LEU A 14 -16.07 -3.66 3.18
CA LEU A 14 -16.22 -2.43 2.44
C LEU A 14 -15.67 -1.29 3.30
N ARG A 15 -14.65 -0.60 2.79
CA ARG A 15 -14.00 0.49 3.50
C ARG A 15 -14.00 1.76 2.66
N ARG A 16 -14.40 2.86 3.27
CA ARG A 16 -14.18 4.19 2.72
C ARG A 16 -13.08 4.89 3.49
N ILE A 17 -12.08 5.39 2.77
CA ILE A 17 -10.93 6.09 3.31
C ILE A 17 -11.04 7.55 2.85
N GLN A 18 -11.13 8.46 3.82
CA GLN A 18 -11.29 9.90 3.56
C GLN A 18 -9.91 10.58 3.45
N TRP A 19 -9.19 10.29 2.37
CA TRP A 19 -7.89 10.90 2.10
C TRP A 19 -7.97 12.41 1.90
N SER A 20 -9.08 12.91 1.34
CA SER A 20 -9.30 14.33 1.10
C SER A 20 -9.24 15.19 2.38
N GLY A 21 -9.45 14.60 3.55
CA GLY A 21 -9.34 15.29 4.83
C GLY A 21 -7.91 15.41 5.38
N VAL A 22 -6.97 14.57 4.92
CA VAL A 22 -5.64 14.46 5.54
C VAL A 22 -4.48 14.54 4.54
N MET A 23 -4.67 14.09 3.29
CA MET A 23 -3.61 14.03 2.27
C MET A 23 -3.70 15.20 1.29
N GLN A 24 -3.62 16.44 1.81
CA GLN A 24 -3.68 17.65 0.99
C GLN A 24 -2.30 18.05 0.49
N GLY A 25 -1.26 17.93 1.30
CA GLY A 25 0.10 18.24 0.92
C GLY A 25 1.12 17.83 1.96
N PHE A 26 2.36 17.69 1.53
CA PHE A 26 3.51 17.49 2.41
C PHE A 26 4.31 18.77 2.50
N ARG A 27 4.38 19.33 3.69
CA ARG A 27 5.28 20.44 3.95
C ARG A 27 6.68 19.90 4.15
N MET A 28 7.61 20.40 3.36
CA MET A 28 9.02 20.05 3.42
C MET A 28 9.85 21.27 3.77
N GLN A 29 10.79 21.08 4.67
CA GLN A 29 11.71 22.11 5.08
C GLN A 29 13.14 21.59 4.89
N PHE A 30 13.91 22.30 4.11
CA PHE A 30 15.31 22.04 3.90
C PHE A 30 16.12 23.19 4.49
N THR A 31 17.12 22.86 5.31
CA THR A 31 18.09 23.84 5.78
C THR A 31 19.45 23.41 5.23
N ALA A 32 20.05 24.24 4.40
CA ALA A 32 21.39 24.01 3.91
C ALA A 32 22.39 24.20 5.06
N ALA A 33 23.33 23.26 5.21
CA ALA A 33 24.41 23.44 6.19
C ALA A 33 25.17 24.72 5.93
N ASP A 34 25.55 25.45 7.00
CA ASP A 34 26.34 26.67 6.88
C ASP A 34 27.81 26.30 6.65
N THR A 35 28.10 25.90 5.43
CA THR A 35 29.44 25.49 4.99
C THR A 35 29.79 26.17 3.66
N PRO A 36 31.08 26.43 3.40
CA PRO A 36 31.53 27.06 2.15
C PRO A 36 31.13 26.28 0.89
N GLN A 37 30.95 24.94 0.97
CA GLN A 37 30.55 24.09 -0.14
C GLN A 37 29.13 24.39 -0.64
N ASN A 38 28.27 24.97 0.21
CA ASN A 38 26.91 25.37 -0.15
C ASN A 38 26.85 26.76 -0.80
N GLY A 39 27.97 27.50 -0.88
CA GLY A 39 28.03 28.80 -1.54
C GLY A 39 26.96 29.76 -1.02
N GLY A 40 26.22 30.38 -1.94
CA GLY A 40 25.14 31.31 -1.60
C GLY A 40 23.93 30.72 -0.91
N PHE A 41 23.84 29.40 -0.81
CA PHE A 41 22.77 28.66 -0.10
C PHE A 41 23.14 28.31 1.34
N ALA A 42 24.37 28.56 1.78
CA ALA A 42 24.85 28.25 3.12
C ALA A 42 23.93 28.86 4.18
N GLY A 43 23.46 28.06 5.12
CA GLY A 43 22.54 28.45 6.20
C GLY A 43 21.12 28.82 5.76
N GLN A 44 20.82 28.82 4.46
CA GLN A 44 19.49 29.19 3.99
C GLN A 44 18.48 28.06 4.22
N ARG A 45 17.25 28.48 4.48
CA ARG A 45 16.10 27.60 4.66
C ARG A 45 15.15 27.73 3.48
N LEU A 46 14.79 26.58 2.89
CA LEU A 46 13.73 26.46 1.90
C LEU A 46 12.53 25.78 2.55
N ASP A 47 11.41 26.47 2.58
CA ASP A 47 10.11 25.90 2.94
C ASP A 47 9.30 25.71 1.65
N THR A 48 8.83 24.48 1.41
CA THR A 48 8.03 24.15 0.23
C THR A 48 6.92 23.18 0.60
N GLU A 49 5.89 23.09 -0.24
CA GLU A 49 4.80 22.15 -0.08
C GLU A 49 4.65 21.33 -1.36
N LEU A 50 4.74 20.00 -1.22
CA LEU A 50 4.41 19.07 -2.28
C LEU A 50 2.92 18.77 -2.22
N LEU A 51 2.14 19.39 -3.08
CA LEU A 51 0.69 19.21 -3.14
C LEU A 51 0.35 17.75 -3.49
N GLN A 52 -0.62 17.19 -2.80
CA GLN A 52 -1.10 15.82 -2.98
C GLN A 52 -2.57 15.77 -3.39
N LYS A 53 -3.44 16.50 -2.69
CA LYS A 53 -4.89 16.61 -2.94
C LYS A 53 -5.56 15.27 -3.25
N TRP A 54 -5.21 14.23 -2.48
CA TRP A 54 -5.75 12.89 -2.71
C TRP A 54 -7.27 12.90 -2.55
N GLU A 55 -7.91 12.11 -3.41
CA GLU A 55 -9.36 11.90 -3.39
C GLU A 55 -9.73 10.75 -2.43
N ASP A 56 -10.99 10.75 -1.98
CA ASP A 56 -11.49 9.67 -1.13
C ASP A 56 -11.51 8.35 -1.91
N GLN A 57 -11.15 7.29 -1.22
CA GLN A 57 -11.02 5.95 -1.79
C GLN A 57 -12.08 5.02 -1.21
N THR A 58 -12.70 4.21 -2.06
CA THR A 58 -13.52 3.08 -1.64
C THR A 58 -12.78 1.78 -1.96
N VAL A 59 -12.63 0.92 -0.94
CA VAL A 59 -11.96 -0.38 -1.06
C VAL A 59 -12.96 -1.48 -0.78
N LEU A 60 -13.01 -2.46 -1.68
CA LEU A 60 -13.72 -3.72 -1.51
C LEU A 60 -12.70 -4.84 -1.28
N ALA A 61 -12.93 -5.66 -0.29
CA ALA A 61 -12.09 -6.83 -0.01
C ALA A 61 -12.94 -8.07 0.22
N PHE A 62 -12.46 -9.18 -0.31
CA PHE A 62 -13.03 -10.50 -0.16
C PHE A 62 -11.95 -11.48 0.26
N GLY A 63 -12.29 -12.42 1.12
CA GLY A 63 -11.37 -13.44 1.57
C GLY A 63 -12.07 -14.74 1.89
N ALA A 64 -11.32 -15.82 1.75
CA ALA A 64 -11.71 -17.15 2.15
C ALA A 64 -10.59 -17.83 2.94
N ALA A 65 -10.96 -18.57 3.97
CA ALA A 65 -10.05 -19.44 4.70
C ALA A 65 -10.67 -20.85 4.77
N TYR A 66 -9.87 -21.85 4.51
CA TYR A 66 -10.28 -23.25 4.53
C TYR A 66 -9.39 -24.07 5.46
N ASP A 67 -10.00 -24.70 6.44
CA ASP A 67 -9.34 -25.62 7.37
C ASP A 67 -9.17 -26.99 6.69
N VAL A 68 -7.99 -27.21 6.11
CA VAL A 68 -7.65 -28.49 5.45
C VAL A 68 -7.71 -29.63 6.46
N ASN A 69 -7.14 -29.39 7.64
CA ASN A 69 -7.20 -30.25 8.82
C ASN A 69 -6.98 -29.43 10.10
N HIS A 70 -6.87 -30.07 11.26
CA HIS A 70 -6.67 -29.39 12.54
C HIS A 70 -5.34 -28.58 12.65
N ALA A 71 -4.36 -28.88 11.81
CA ALA A 71 -3.07 -28.22 11.83
C ALA A 71 -2.86 -27.23 10.67
N LEU A 72 -3.53 -27.43 9.52
CA LEU A 72 -3.30 -26.66 8.29
C LEU A 72 -4.55 -25.88 7.90
N GLN A 73 -4.43 -24.58 7.77
CA GLN A 73 -5.40 -23.70 7.15
C GLN A 73 -4.77 -23.01 5.94
N VAL A 74 -5.50 -22.93 4.83
CA VAL A 74 -5.13 -22.16 3.64
C VAL A 74 -6.07 -20.97 3.48
N ARG A 75 -5.55 -19.88 2.89
CA ARG A 75 -6.29 -18.63 2.76
C ARG A 75 -6.07 -18.03 1.38
N ALA A 76 -7.10 -17.40 0.86
CA ALA A 76 -7.01 -16.59 -0.35
C ALA A 76 -7.79 -15.30 -0.16
N GLY A 77 -7.32 -14.23 -0.78
CA GLY A 77 -7.97 -12.92 -0.68
C GLY A 77 -7.76 -12.09 -1.93
N PHE A 78 -8.69 -11.20 -2.14
CA PHE A 78 -8.64 -10.20 -3.19
C PHE A 78 -9.16 -8.88 -2.63
N ASN A 79 -8.46 -7.78 -2.92
CA ASN A 79 -9.00 -6.46 -2.70
C ASN A 79 -8.83 -5.57 -3.94
N THR A 80 -9.73 -4.61 -4.08
CA THR A 80 -9.66 -3.58 -5.10
C THR A 80 -10.13 -2.26 -4.54
N GLY A 81 -9.49 -1.19 -4.95
CA GLY A 81 -9.84 0.19 -4.61
C GLY A 81 -9.44 1.13 -5.72
N SER A 82 -10.12 2.28 -5.83
CA SER A 82 -9.77 3.32 -6.79
C SER A 82 -8.40 3.92 -6.46
N ASN A 83 -7.69 4.43 -7.49
CA ASN A 83 -6.52 5.26 -7.26
C ASN A 83 -6.95 6.58 -6.61
N PRO A 84 -6.41 6.94 -5.40
CA PRO A 84 -6.75 8.20 -4.75
C PRO A 84 -5.91 9.39 -5.24
N VAL A 85 -4.85 9.16 -6.02
CA VAL A 85 -3.90 10.18 -6.44
C VAL A 85 -4.36 10.84 -7.73
N PRO A 86 -4.63 12.16 -7.77
CA PRO A 86 -4.92 12.85 -9.01
C PRO A 86 -3.74 12.77 -10.00
N ASP A 87 -4.01 12.49 -11.27
CA ASP A 87 -2.97 12.28 -12.28
C ASP A 87 -1.99 13.45 -12.37
N ALA A 88 -2.49 14.68 -12.32
CA ALA A 88 -1.65 15.89 -12.37
C ALA A 88 -0.71 16.07 -11.15
N LEU A 89 -0.97 15.37 -10.04
CA LEU A 89 -0.18 15.44 -8.81
C LEU A 89 0.58 14.14 -8.53
N LEU A 90 0.48 13.17 -9.45
CA LEU A 90 1.25 11.93 -9.33
C LEU A 90 2.75 12.24 -9.40
N ASN A 91 3.47 11.74 -8.42
CA ASN A 91 4.92 11.89 -8.34
C ASN A 91 5.59 10.56 -7.95
N ALA A 92 6.87 10.43 -8.30
CA ALA A 92 7.64 9.20 -8.08
C ALA A 92 7.91 8.87 -6.59
N LEU A 93 7.75 9.84 -5.68
CA LEU A 93 7.99 9.65 -4.25
C LEU A 93 6.85 8.86 -3.58
N PHE A 94 5.63 8.99 -4.11
CA PHE A 94 4.43 8.37 -3.54
C PHE A 94 3.56 7.71 -4.61
N PRO A 95 4.04 6.63 -5.27
CA PRO A 95 3.29 5.95 -6.34
C PRO A 95 2.23 5.01 -5.77
N ALA A 96 1.26 5.54 -5.01
CA ALA A 96 0.19 4.77 -4.37
C ALA A 96 -0.92 4.40 -5.38
N ILE A 97 -0.55 3.90 -6.56
CA ILE A 97 -1.41 3.67 -7.72
C ILE A 97 -1.90 2.24 -7.89
N VAL A 98 -1.43 1.30 -7.05
CA VAL A 98 -1.84 -0.11 -7.15
C VAL A 98 -3.27 -0.28 -6.64
N GLU A 99 -4.17 -0.65 -7.53
CA GLU A 99 -5.61 -0.74 -7.25
C GLU A 99 -6.08 -2.15 -6.87
N ARG A 100 -5.34 -3.19 -7.23
CA ARG A 100 -5.76 -4.59 -7.06
C ARG A 100 -4.67 -5.41 -6.39
N HIS A 101 -5.08 -6.17 -5.38
CA HIS A 101 -4.17 -7.06 -4.67
C HIS A 101 -4.78 -8.46 -4.58
N PHE A 102 -3.95 -9.45 -4.85
CA PHE A 102 -4.25 -10.87 -4.63
C PHE A 102 -3.39 -11.37 -3.49
N THR A 103 -3.99 -12.12 -2.58
CA THR A 103 -3.29 -12.65 -1.41
C THR A 103 -3.51 -14.16 -1.35
N LEU A 104 -2.43 -14.88 -1.10
CA LEU A 104 -2.46 -16.30 -0.75
C LEU A 104 -1.76 -16.47 0.59
N GLY A 105 -2.24 -17.40 1.41
CA GLY A 105 -1.65 -17.66 2.71
C GLY A 105 -1.86 -19.09 3.16
N ALA A 106 -0.97 -19.52 4.04
CA ALA A 106 -1.08 -20.80 4.75
C ALA A 106 -0.66 -20.63 6.20
N GLY A 107 -1.38 -21.26 7.10
CA GLY A 107 -1.02 -21.33 8.52
C GLY A 107 -0.89 -22.79 8.92
N TYR A 108 0.23 -23.14 9.57
CA TYR A 108 0.49 -24.49 10.03
C TYR A 108 0.82 -24.50 11.53
N GLN A 109 0.03 -25.26 12.28
CA GLN A 109 0.26 -25.51 13.71
C GLN A 109 1.27 -26.63 13.88
N LEU A 110 2.49 -26.30 14.25
CA LEU A 110 3.59 -27.24 14.45
C LEU A 110 3.42 -28.05 15.75
N THR A 111 3.03 -27.35 16.82
CA THR A 111 2.72 -27.92 18.14
C THR A 111 1.57 -27.14 18.76
N GLN A 112 1.11 -27.50 19.97
CA GLN A 112 0.07 -26.71 20.67
C GLN A 112 0.49 -25.27 20.96
N ARG A 113 1.79 -24.97 20.93
CA ARG A 113 2.35 -23.65 21.30
C ARG A 113 3.12 -22.98 20.17
N THR A 114 3.25 -23.64 19.01
CA THR A 114 4.12 -23.16 17.94
C THR A 114 3.39 -23.20 16.62
N SER A 115 3.40 -22.10 15.89
CA SER A 115 2.81 -22.03 14.55
C SER A 115 3.72 -21.30 13.57
N LEU A 116 3.55 -21.64 12.29
CA LEU A 116 4.17 -20.99 11.15
C LEU A 116 3.08 -20.41 10.26
N GLN A 117 3.22 -19.14 9.89
CA GLN A 117 2.32 -18.48 8.95
C GLN A 117 3.14 -18.04 7.74
N LEU A 118 2.60 -18.28 6.56
CA LEU A 118 3.15 -17.84 5.29
C LEU A 118 2.10 -17.02 4.57
N SER A 119 2.47 -15.87 4.03
CA SER A 119 1.60 -15.11 3.13
C SER A 119 2.36 -14.53 1.96
N TYR A 120 1.71 -14.52 0.82
CA TYR A 120 2.18 -13.88 -0.40
C TYR A 120 1.10 -12.92 -0.89
N VAL A 121 1.50 -11.68 -1.17
CA VAL A 121 0.63 -10.64 -1.72
C VAL A 121 1.21 -10.15 -3.03
N ARG A 122 0.40 -10.17 -4.08
CA ARG A 122 0.70 -9.54 -5.37
C ARG A 122 -0.20 -8.32 -5.57
N GLY A 123 0.42 -7.13 -5.62
CA GLY A 123 -0.20 -5.92 -6.17
C GLY A 123 -0.05 -5.95 -7.68
N SER A 124 -1.17 -5.94 -8.41
CA SER A 124 -1.17 -5.91 -9.88
C SER A 124 -0.50 -4.63 -10.37
N GLU A 125 0.25 -4.74 -11.46
CA GLU A 125 0.84 -3.58 -12.09
C GLU A 125 -0.25 -2.58 -12.50
N ALA A 126 -0.02 -1.32 -12.16
CA ALA A 126 -0.82 -0.18 -12.56
C ALA A 126 0.10 0.87 -13.19
N GLN A 127 -0.43 1.57 -14.19
CA GLN A 127 0.28 2.60 -14.91
C GLN A 127 -0.57 3.85 -14.99
N PHE A 128 -0.02 4.98 -14.56
CA PHE A 128 -0.66 6.29 -14.63
C PHE A 128 0.33 7.33 -15.13
N THR A 129 -0.17 8.34 -15.84
CA THR A 129 0.65 9.38 -16.43
C THR A 129 0.29 10.73 -15.83
N ASN A 130 1.25 11.39 -15.21
CA ASN A 130 1.18 12.81 -14.92
C ASN A 130 1.38 13.54 -16.25
N PRO A 131 0.40 14.36 -16.72
CA PRO A 131 0.50 15.02 -18.03
C PRO A 131 1.54 16.13 -18.10
N GLY A 132 2.13 16.51 -16.95
CA GLY A 132 2.99 17.69 -16.87
C GLY A 132 2.19 18.98 -16.88
N ASP A 133 2.86 20.11 -17.06
CA ASP A 133 2.25 21.44 -17.10
C ASP A 133 2.21 22.07 -18.51
N GLY A 134 2.76 21.36 -19.50
CA GLY A 134 2.84 21.84 -20.89
C GLY A 134 3.85 22.94 -21.15
N VAL A 135 4.58 23.41 -20.14
CA VAL A 135 5.52 24.53 -20.24
C VAL A 135 6.93 24.13 -19.83
N GLY A 136 7.13 23.54 -18.66
CA GLY A 136 8.45 23.20 -18.14
C GLY A 136 8.55 21.81 -17.55
N VAL A 137 7.43 21.20 -17.21
CA VAL A 137 7.38 19.84 -16.65
C VAL A 137 6.84 18.88 -17.73
N PRO A 138 7.68 17.97 -18.25
CA PRO A 138 7.23 17.01 -19.26
C PRO A 138 6.27 15.98 -18.66
N PRO A 139 5.48 15.29 -19.49
CA PRO A 139 4.69 14.14 -19.03
C PRO A 139 5.58 13.04 -18.43
N VAL A 140 5.16 12.49 -17.30
CA VAL A 140 5.87 11.41 -16.60
C VAL A 140 4.91 10.26 -16.36
N THR A 141 5.24 9.09 -16.88
CA THR A 141 4.49 7.86 -16.64
C THR A 141 5.12 7.07 -15.51
N SER A 142 4.31 6.77 -14.51
CA SER A 142 4.69 5.90 -13.39
C SER A 142 4.04 4.54 -13.56
N THR A 143 4.84 3.49 -13.46
CA THR A 143 4.38 2.09 -13.46
C THR A 143 4.78 1.47 -12.12
N HIS A 144 3.81 0.90 -11.41
CA HIS A 144 4.05 0.28 -10.12
C HIS A 144 3.33 -1.06 -9.99
N GLY A 145 4.05 -2.06 -9.55
CA GLY A 145 3.53 -3.36 -9.16
C GLY A 145 4.39 -3.91 -8.03
N GLN A 146 3.84 -4.78 -7.19
CA GLN A 146 4.59 -5.29 -6.05
C GLN A 146 4.31 -6.75 -5.76
N ASN A 147 5.32 -7.42 -5.21
CA ASN A 147 5.22 -8.77 -4.67
C ASN A 147 5.79 -8.76 -3.25
N ASN A 148 5.01 -9.23 -2.29
CA ASN A 148 5.42 -9.29 -0.90
C ASN A 148 5.30 -10.72 -0.40
N LEU A 149 6.35 -11.21 0.23
CA LEU A 149 6.37 -12.49 0.94
C LEU A 149 6.61 -12.23 2.42
N GLN A 150 5.76 -12.80 3.26
CA GLN A 150 5.88 -12.70 4.70
C GLN A 150 5.88 -14.09 5.31
N VAL A 151 6.81 -14.31 6.23
CA VAL A 151 6.89 -15.51 7.08
C VAL A 151 6.82 -15.05 8.52
N MET A 152 5.94 -15.66 9.30
CA MET A 152 5.82 -15.39 10.73
C MET A 152 5.87 -16.71 11.49
N TYR A 153 6.79 -16.81 12.42
CA TYR A 153 6.90 -17.90 13.38
C TYR A 153 6.45 -17.41 14.74
N THR A 154 5.50 -18.12 15.34
CA THR A 154 4.98 -17.81 16.66
C THR A 154 5.35 -18.93 17.62
N PHE A 155 5.91 -18.56 18.75
CA PHE A 155 6.26 -19.48 19.83
C PHE A 155 5.63 -18.99 21.14
N GLY A 156 4.93 -19.89 21.84
CA GLY A 156 4.38 -19.64 23.18
C GLY A 156 5.06 -20.54 24.23
N TRP A 157 5.30 -20.03 25.41
CA TRP A 157 5.79 -20.75 26.60
C TRP A 157 4.65 -21.06 27.58
#